data_50bfa246ebb4460e4a1d3ccdae75e57b
#
_entry.id   50bfa246ebb4460e4a1d3ccdae75e57b
#
_cell.length_a   1.000
_cell.length_b   1.000
_cell.length_c   1.000
_cell.angle_alpha   90.00
_cell.angle_beta   90.00
_cell.angle_gamma   90.00
#
_symmetry.space_group_name_H-M   'P 1'
#
loop_
_entity.id
_entity.type
_entity.pdbx_description
1 polymer ?
#
loop_
_entity_poly.entity_id
_entity_poly.type
_entity_poly.pdbx_seq_one_letter_code
_entity_poly.pdbx_strand_id
1 'polypeptide(L)'
;MSTSYTEKTHSAFHGAPIDTSDPKTLAWLIRRHGLEMTHISRGSHIGAIFSVAEIMAVLYTRILRIDPKNPQWENRDRLILSKGHAGASVYAALAERGFFPVEELSTHYANGSRLSGHVSHKGVPGVELSTGSLGHGLSVAAGMALGGKKDNADWRVYCVLGDGECDEGSVWEAALQAH
;
A
#
# COMPACT_ATOMS: atom_id res chain seq x y z
N MET A 1 -19.42 -26.07 6.68
CA MET A 1 -19.52 -24.63 6.98
C MET A 1 -18.21 -23.98 6.55
N SER A 2 -18.22 -23.06 5.60
CA SER A 2 -17.02 -22.36 5.16
C SER A 2 -16.70 -21.28 6.20
N THR A 3 -15.57 -21.40 6.89
CA THR A 3 -15.04 -20.32 7.74
C THR A 3 -14.81 -19.08 6.89
N SER A 4 -15.14 -17.90 7.39
CA SER A 4 -14.95 -16.64 6.67
C SER A 4 -13.46 -16.41 6.33
N TYR A 5 -13.19 -15.61 5.33
CA TYR A 5 -11.81 -15.24 4.95
C TYR A 5 -11.03 -14.70 6.16
N THR A 6 -11.67 -13.82 6.94
CA THR A 6 -11.10 -13.19 8.15
C THR A 6 -10.79 -14.20 9.24
N GLU A 7 -11.72 -15.14 9.53
CA GLU A 7 -11.51 -16.18 10.54
C GLU A 7 -10.31 -17.06 10.22
N LYS A 8 -10.12 -17.44 8.95
CA LYS A 8 -8.97 -18.24 8.52
C LYS A 8 -7.65 -17.48 8.67
N THR A 9 -7.65 -16.20 8.38
CA THR A 9 -6.43 -15.36 8.43
C THR A 9 -6.02 -15.09 9.88
N HIS A 10 -6.99 -14.84 10.77
CA HIS A 10 -6.74 -14.53 12.17
C HIS A 10 -6.57 -15.76 13.06
N SER A 11 -7.07 -16.94 12.67
CA SER A 11 -6.94 -18.17 13.48
C SER A 11 -5.51 -18.68 13.68
N ALA A 12 -4.56 -18.20 12.88
CA ALA A 12 -3.15 -18.56 12.98
C ALA A 12 -2.45 -18.02 14.25
N PHE A 13 -3.09 -17.10 14.98
CA PHE A 13 -2.54 -16.48 16.21
C PHE A 13 -3.11 -17.06 17.52
N HIS A 14 -3.37 -18.34 17.60
CA HIS A 14 -3.74 -19.05 18.85
C HIS A 14 -4.81 -18.33 19.70
N GLY A 15 -5.79 -17.69 19.09
CA GLY A 15 -6.93 -17.08 19.78
C GLY A 15 -6.64 -15.76 20.52
N ALA A 16 -5.44 -15.21 20.46
CA ALA A 16 -5.16 -13.87 20.97
C ALA A 16 -5.65 -12.78 19.99
N PRO A 17 -6.12 -11.62 20.48
CA PRO A 17 -6.42 -10.48 19.62
C PRO A 17 -5.18 -10.08 18.82
N ILE A 18 -5.35 -9.90 17.51
CA ILE A 18 -4.26 -9.50 16.63
C ILE A 18 -4.04 -7.99 16.76
N ASP A 19 -2.86 -7.60 17.21
CA ASP A 19 -2.47 -6.19 17.26
C ASP A 19 -1.88 -5.74 15.91
N THR A 20 -2.73 -5.19 15.04
CA THR A 20 -2.32 -4.64 13.74
C THR A 20 -1.54 -3.31 13.87
N SER A 21 -1.38 -2.77 15.08
CA SER A 21 -0.51 -1.61 15.33
C SER A 21 0.95 -1.99 15.53
N ASP A 22 1.25 -3.28 15.79
CA ASP A 22 2.62 -3.79 15.82
C ASP A 22 3.15 -4.02 14.40
N PRO A 23 4.29 -3.39 14.01
CA PRO A 23 4.81 -3.51 12.66
C PRO A 23 5.19 -4.95 12.26
N LYS A 24 5.64 -5.79 13.20
CA LYS A 24 5.96 -7.19 12.90
C LYS A 24 4.71 -7.98 12.55
N THR A 25 3.66 -7.76 13.32
CA THR A 25 2.35 -8.37 13.09
C THR A 25 1.77 -7.92 11.75
N LEU A 26 1.79 -6.61 11.46
CA LEU A 26 1.29 -6.10 10.18
C LEU A 26 2.12 -6.60 8.99
N ALA A 27 3.45 -6.69 9.11
CA ALA A 27 4.30 -7.24 8.04
C ALA A 27 3.96 -8.71 7.74
N TRP A 28 3.70 -9.50 8.79
CA TRP A 28 3.26 -10.89 8.63
C TRP A 28 1.90 -10.95 7.92
N LEU A 29 0.93 -10.12 8.34
CA LEU A 29 -0.40 -10.07 7.72
C LEU A 29 -0.32 -9.64 6.24
N ILE A 30 0.51 -8.64 5.91
CA ILE A 30 0.74 -8.23 4.52
C ILE A 30 1.24 -9.42 3.67
N ARG A 31 2.19 -10.21 4.18
CA ARG A 31 2.67 -11.41 3.47
C ARG A 31 1.59 -12.47 3.34
N ARG A 32 0.86 -12.72 4.42
CA ARG A 32 -0.22 -13.71 4.43
C ARG A 32 -1.30 -13.34 3.41
N HIS A 33 -1.82 -12.11 3.46
CA HIS A 33 -2.80 -11.63 2.50
C HIS A 33 -2.24 -11.60 1.07
N GLY A 34 -0.98 -11.18 0.90
CA GLY A 34 -0.31 -11.21 -0.40
C GLY A 34 -0.27 -12.63 -1.00
N LEU A 35 0.06 -13.63 -0.18
CA LEU A 35 0.04 -15.03 -0.61
C LEU A 35 -1.37 -15.50 -0.99
N GLU A 36 -2.38 -15.19 -0.16
CA GLU A 36 -3.77 -15.57 -0.39
C GLU A 36 -4.33 -14.88 -1.64
N MET A 37 -4.13 -13.58 -1.80
CA MET A 37 -4.54 -12.81 -2.98
C MET A 37 -3.93 -13.38 -4.27
N THR A 38 -2.63 -13.65 -4.28
CA THR A 38 -1.94 -14.20 -5.45
C THR A 38 -2.35 -15.63 -5.75
N HIS A 39 -2.62 -16.43 -4.71
CA HIS A 39 -3.12 -17.80 -4.87
C HIS A 39 -4.53 -17.82 -5.48
N ILE A 40 -5.44 -17.00 -4.97
CA ILE A 40 -6.84 -16.94 -5.45
C ILE A 40 -6.88 -16.40 -6.89
N SER A 41 -6.18 -15.31 -7.16
CA SER A 41 -6.18 -14.66 -8.48
C SER A 41 -5.33 -15.38 -9.52
N ARG A 42 -4.43 -16.28 -9.09
CA ARG A 42 -3.40 -16.93 -9.92
C ARG A 42 -2.55 -15.93 -10.70
N GLY A 43 -2.38 -14.74 -10.13
CA GLY A 43 -1.65 -13.63 -10.73
C GLY A 43 -1.07 -12.69 -9.70
N SER A 44 -0.39 -11.64 -10.17
CA SER A 44 0.31 -10.65 -9.36
C SER A 44 1.79 -11.00 -9.07
N HIS A 45 2.46 -10.19 -8.26
CA HIS A 45 3.93 -10.19 -8.12
C HIS A 45 4.34 -10.49 -6.69
N ILE A 46 4.21 -11.76 -6.26
CA ILE A 46 4.42 -12.20 -4.87
C ILE A 46 5.79 -11.78 -4.31
N GLY A 47 6.86 -11.85 -5.11
CA GLY A 47 8.20 -11.45 -4.70
C GLY A 47 8.28 -9.97 -4.31
N ALA A 48 7.65 -9.11 -5.11
CA ALA A 48 7.60 -7.67 -4.84
C ALA A 48 6.76 -7.34 -3.60
N ILE A 49 5.66 -8.06 -3.37
CA ILE A 49 4.82 -7.92 -2.18
C ILE A 49 5.62 -8.29 -0.93
N PHE A 50 6.34 -9.40 -0.96
CA PHE A 50 7.13 -9.89 0.18
C PHE A 50 8.31 -8.96 0.50
N SER A 51 8.99 -8.45 -0.53
CA SER A 51 10.16 -7.58 -0.35
C SER A 51 9.84 -6.25 0.32
N VAL A 52 8.59 -5.78 0.22
CA VAL A 52 8.18 -4.45 0.73
C VAL A 52 7.37 -4.53 2.04
N ALA A 53 7.06 -5.72 2.52
CA ALA A 53 6.11 -5.92 3.61
C ALA A 53 6.50 -5.19 4.91
N GLU A 54 7.77 -5.22 5.32
CA GLU A 54 8.25 -4.51 6.51
C GLU A 54 8.21 -2.99 6.32
N ILE A 55 8.58 -2.51 5.15
CA ILE A 55 8.54 -1.08 4.83
C ILE A 55 7.11 -0.57 4.94
N MET A 56 6.15 -1.27 4.31
CA MET A 56 4.73 -0.93 4.40
C MET A 56 4.23 -0.99 5.84
N ALA A 57 4.58 -2.04 6.57
CA ALA A 57 4.14 -2.19 7.95
C ALA A 57 4.65 -1.04 8.84
N VAL A 58 5.90 -0.65 8.72
CA VAL A 58 6.46 0.49 9.49
C VAL A 58 5.81 1.80 9.07
N LEU A 59 5.64 2.04 7.76
CA LEU A 59 4.98 3.24 7.27
C LEU A 59 3.56 3.37 7.85
N TYR A 60 2.73 2.33 7.74
CA TYR A 60 1.33 2.36 8.16
C TYR A 60 1.11 2.26 9.68
N THR A 61 2.11 1.86 10.47
CA THR A 61 1.96 1.74 11.93
C THR A 61 2.69 2.82 12.73
N ARG A 62 3.79 3.38 12.19
CA ARG A 62 4.69 4.26 12.98
C ARG A 62 4.94 5.62 12.36
N ILE A 63 4.78 5.77 11.07
CA ILE A 63 5.27 6.95 10.35
C ILE A 63 4.14 7.79 9.78
N LEU A 64 3.22 7.18 9.00
CA LEU A 64 2.18 7.90 8.30
C LEU A 64 1.13 8.45 9.27
N ARG A 65 0.84 9.74 9.16
CA ARG A 65 -0.32 10.39 9.77
C ARG A 65 -1.52 10.13 8.88
N ILE A 66 -2.34 9.18 9.24
CA ILE A 66 -3.52 8.73 8.49
C ILE A 66 -4.71 8.55 9.42
N ASP A 67 -5.92 8.70 8.89
CA ASP A 67 -7.18 8.39 9.58
C ASP A 67 -8.04 7.49 8.68
N PRO A 68 -8.18 6.19 9.01
CA PRO A 68 -9.02 5.28 8.24
C PRO A 68 -10.49 5.69 8.18
N LYS A 69 -10.98 6.41 9.20
CA LYS A 69 -12.37 6.90 9.25
C LYS A 69 -12.57 8.17 8.39
N ASN A 70 -11.48 8.87 8.09
CA ASN A 70 -11.48 10.02 7.21
C ASN A 70 -10.35 9.92 6.18
N PRO A 71 -10.46 9.03 5.17
CA PRO A 71 -9.40 8.81 4.16
C PRO A 71 -9.10 10.06 3.32
N GLN A 72 -10.00 11.04 3.33
CA GLN A 72 -9.84 12.31 2.61
C GLN A 72 -9.35 13.46 3.51
N TRP A 73 -8.93 13.16 4.75
CA TRP A 73 -8.38 14.16 5.64
C TRP A 73 -7.25 14.96 4.96
N GLU A 74 -7.42 16.28 4.87
CA GLU A 74 -6.50 17.16 4.11
C GLU A 74 -5.07 17.14 4.66
N ASN A 75 -4.92 17.04 5.99
CA ASN A 75 -3.62 17.10 6.66
C ASN A 75 -2.98 15.72 6.87
N ARG A 76 -3.53 14.64 6.28
CA ARG A 76 -2.89 13.32 6.28
C ARG A 76 -1.61 13.31 5.43
N ASP A 77 -0.69 12.43 5.76
CA ASP A 77 0.44 12.17 4.88
C ASP A 77 0.00 11.42 3.60
N ARG A 78 0.84 11.48 2.56
CA ARG A 78 0.62 10.83 1.27
C ARG A 78 1.66 9.74 1.06
N LEU A 79 1.22 8.61 0.52
CA LEU A 79 2.09 7.50 0.14
C LEU A 79 1.92 7.16 -1.33
N ILE A 80 3.01 7.20 -2.08
CA ILE A 80 3.10 6.71 -3.46
C ILE A 80 3.91 5.42 -3.47
N LEU A 81 3.28 4.32 -3.84
CA LEU A 81 4.01 3.09 -4.18
C LEU A 81 4.37 3.15 -5.66
N SER A 82 5.59 3.60 -5.99
CA SER A 82 6.03 3.78 -7.38
C SER A 82 6.11 2.46 -8.13
N LYS A 83 6.62 1.39 -7.47
CA LYS A 83 6.57 0.02 -7.99
C LYS A 83 5.16 -0.58 -7.86
N GLY A 84 4.24 -0.12 -8.69
CA GLY A 84 2.80 -0.44 -8.61
C GLY A 84 2.47 -1.94 -8.63
N HIS A 85 3.36 -2.78 -9.16
CA HIS A 85 3.22 -4.23 -9.16
C HIS A 85 3.27 -4.86 -7.75
N ALA A 86 3.77 -4.14 -6.72
CA ALA A 86 3.63 -4.55 -5.33
C ALA A 86 2.30 -4.10 -4.69
N GLY A 87 1.30 -3.67 -5.47
CA GLY A 87 0.05 -3.06 -5.01
C GLY A 87 -0.73 -3.86 -3.98
N ALA A 88 -0.69 -5.19 -4.04
CA ALA A 88 -1.34 -6.04 -3.04
C ALA A 88 -0.82 -5.81 -1.62
N SER A 89 0.43 -5.37 -1.44
CA SER A 89 0.96 -5.01 -0.11
C SER A 89 0.28 -3.76 0.46
N VAL A 90 -0.03 -2.77 -0.39
CA VAL A 90 -0.77 -1.56 0.01
C VAL A 90 -2.21 -1.92 0.36
N TYR A 91 -2.87 -2.73 -0.46
CA TYR A 91 -4.24 -3.16 -0.18
C TYR A 91 -4.35 -3.91 1.14
N ALA A 92 -3.44 -4.84 1.41
CA ALA A 92 -3.38 -5.56 2.67
C ALA A 92 -3.18 -4.62 3.86
N ALA A 93 -2.22 -3.69 3.76
CA ALA A 93 -1.97 -2.70 4.82
C ALA A 93 -3.18 -1.81 5.07
N LEU A 94 -3.83 -1.29 4.02
CA LEU A 94 -5.02 -0.44 4.12
C LEU A 94 -6.20 -1.19 4.75
N ALA A 95 -6.47 -2.43 4.34
CA ALA A 95 -7.53 -3.25 4.89
C ALA A 95 -7.30 -3.50 6.40
N GLU A 96 -6.10 -3.93 6.79
CA GLU A 96 -5.74 -4.17 8.20
C GLU A 96 -5.73 -2.90 9.05
N ARG A 97 -5.52 -1.74 8.43
CA ARG A 97 -5.65 -0.44 9.10
C ARG A 97 -7.08 0.10 9.13
N GLY A 98 -8.05 -0.63 8.54
CA GLY A 98 -9.47 -0.32 8.62
C GLY A 98 -10.00 0.68 7.57
N PHE A 99 -9.30 0.88 6.46
CA PHE A 99 -9.77 1.72 5.36
C PHE A 99 -10.92 1.07 4.58
N PHE A 100 -10.96 -0.25 4.54
CA PHE A 100 -12.04 -1.05 3.96
C PHE A 100 -12.02 -2.47 4.56
N PRO A 101 -13.09 -3.27 4.39
CA PRO A 101 -13.17 -4.61 4.97
C PRO A 101 -12.07 -5.55 4.45
N VAL A 102 -11.45 -6.32 5.35
CA VAL A 102 -10.37 -7.29 5.01
C VAL A 102 -10.88 -8.38 4.05
N GLU A 103 -12.16 -8.74 4.14
CA GLU A 103 -12.81 -9.73 3.27
C GLU A 103 -12.74 -9.33 1.79
N GLU A 104 -12.69 -8.04 1.49
CA GLU A 104 -12.61 -7.54 0.12
C GLU A 104 -11.29 -7.92 -0.57
N LEU A 105 -10.23 -8.20 0.19
CA LEU A 105 -8.95 -8.67 -0.36
C LEU A 105 -9.12 -9.95 -1.19
N SER A 106 -10.14 -10.78 -0.90
CA SER A 106 -10.44 -11.97 -1.68
C SER A 106 -10.86 -11.67 -3.13
N THR A 107 -11.24 -10.44 -3.43
CA THR A 107 -11.63 -9.99 -4.79
C THR A 107 -10.46 -9.46 -5.61
N HIS A 108 -9.24 -9.42 -5.04
CA HIS A 108 -8.07 -8.88 -5.72
C HIS A 108 -7.88 -9.50 -7.10
N TYR A 109 -7.67 -8.64 -8.10
CA TYR A 109 -7.41 -8.99 -9.49
C TYR A 109 -8.56 -9.75 -10.18
N ALA A 110 -9.76 -9.81 -9.56
CA ALA A 110 -10.96 -10.34 -10.19
C ALA A 110 -11.61 -9.30 -11.12
N ASN A 111 -12.35 -9.78 -12.13
CA ASN A 111 -13.08 -8.89 -13.02
C ASN A 111 -14.11 -8.06 -12.23
N GLY A 112 -14.10 -6.75 -12.44
CA GLY A 112 -14.98 -5.80 -11.75
C GLY A 112 -14.53 -5.40 -10.34
N SER A 113 -13.46 -5.99 -9.79
CA SER A 113 -12.89 -5.56 -8.52
C SER A 113 -12.16 -4.21 -8.67
N ARG A 114 -12.26 -3.37 -7.65
CA ARG A 114 -11.44 -2.15 -7.54
C ARG A 114 -9.98 -2.44 -7.13
N LEU A 115 -9.73 -3.62 -6.57
CA LEU A 115 -8.39 -4.07 -6.16
C LEU A 115 -7.67 -4.70 -7.35
N SER A 116 -7.12 -3.87 -8.23
CA SER A 116 -6.46 -4.33 -9.45
C SER A 116 -5.07 -4.92 -9.17
N GLY A 117 -4.51 -5.64 -10.16
CA GLY A 117 -3.20 -6.32 -10.03
C GLY A 117 -2.02 -5.37 -9.77
N HIS A 118 -2.09 -4.14 -10.26
CA HIS A 118 -1.21 -3.02 -9.87
C HIS A 118 -2.00 -2.07 -8.97
N VAL A 119 -1.31 -1.31 -8.12
CA VAL A 119 -2.00 -0.38 -7.22
C VAL A 119 -2.87 0.62 -8.00
N SER A 120 -4.11 0.78 -7.58
CA SER A 120 -5.09 1.67 -8.22
C SER A 120 -5.77 2.56 -7.18
N HIS A 121 -5.88 3.86 -7.50
CA HIS A 121 -6.65 4.83 -6.69
C HIS A 121 -8.16 4.77 -6.96
N LYS A 122 -8.59 4.11 -8.04
CA LYS A 122 -9.99 4.11 -8.48
C LYS A 122 -10.89 3.39 -7.47
N GLY A 123 -11.57 4.17 -6.65
CA GLY A 123 -12.48 3.68 -5.63
C GLY A 123 -11.80 3.02 -4.41
N VAL A 124 -10.47 3.04 -4.28
CA VAL A 124 -9.74 2.48 -3.14
C VAL A 124 -9.34 3.61 -2.19
N PRO A 125 -9.94 3.71 -0.99
CA PRO A 125 -9.61 4.75 -0.04
C PRO A 125 -8.16 4.59 0.46
N GLY A 126 -7.44 5.71 0.59
CA GLY A 126 -6.05 5.72 1.06
C GLY A 126 -4.99 5.46 -0.03
N VAL A 127 -5.38 5.27 -1.28
CA VAL A 127 -4.45 5.21 -2.43
C VAL A 127 -4.48 6.54 -3.18
N GLU A 128 -3.31 7.19 -3.29
CA GLU A 128 -3.18 8.50 -3.92
C GLU A 128 -3.15 8.44 -5.45
N LEU A 129 -2.46 7.45 -5.99
CA LEU A 129 -2.12 7.35 -7.41
C LEU A 129 -2.13 5.90 -7.88
N SER A 130 -2.69 5.67 -9.06
CA SER A 130 -2.46 4.40 -9.77
C SER A 130 -1.06 4.42 -10.38
N THR A 131 -0.25 3.41 -10.08
CA THR A 131 1.11 3.28 -10.57
C THR A 131 1.31 1.94 -11.27
N GLY A 132 2.41 1.81 -12.01
CA GLY A 132 2.74 0.61 -12.78
C GLY A 132 3.75 0.91 -13.87
N SER A 133 3.77 2.15 -14.37
CA SER A 133 4.87 2.67 -15.18
C SER A 133 6.02 3.05 -14.25
N LEU A 134 7.08 2.25 -14.25
CA LEU A 134 8.24 2.47 -13.37
C LEU A 134 8.89 3.82 -13.64
N GLY A 135 9.50 4.39 -12.60
CA GLY A 135 10.18 5.69 -12.64
C GLY A 135 9.26 6.91 -12.53
N HIS A 136 7.92 6.76 -12.59
CA HIS A 136 7.00 7.91 -12.59
C HIS A 136 6.53 8.34 -11.21
N GLY A 137 6.46 7.40 -10.25
CA GLY A 137 5.91 7.69 -8.92
C GLY A 137 6.68 8.75 -8.16
N LEU A 138 8.01 8.79 -8.28
CA LEU A 138 8.85 9.78 -7.60
C LEU A 138 8.62 11.19 -8.14
N SER A 139 8.47 11.35 -9.45
CA SER A 139 8.17 12.66 -10.07
C SER A 139 6.83 13.21 -9.56
N VAL A 140 5.80 12.35 -9.48
CA VAL A 140 4.49 12.74 -8.93
C VAL A 140 4.59 13.07 -7.44
N ALA A 141 5.32 12.27 -6.67
CA ALA A 141 5.53 12.51 -5.24
C ALA A 141 6.25 13.85 -4.99
N ALA A 142 7.29 14.17 -5.77
CA ALA A 142 7.98 15.46 -5.71
C ALA A 142 7.05 16.63 -6.04
N GLY A 143 6.20 16.49 -7.07
CA GLY A 143 5.19 17.49 -7.42
C GLY A 143 4.18 17.70 -6.31
N MET A 144 3.68 16.61 -5.67
CA MET A 144 2.79 16.71 -4.50
C MET A 144 3.48 17.42 -3.34
N ALA A 145 4.72 17.06 -3.01
CA ALA A 145 5.47 17.69 -1.92
C ALA A 145 5.70 19.18 -2.17
N LEU A 146 6.01 19.57 -3.42
CA LEU A 146 6.14 20.97 -3.82
C LEU A 146 4.80 21.72 -3.67
N GLY A 147 3.68 21.11 -4.05
CA GLY A 147 2.33 21.66 -3.83
C GLY A 147 2.07 21.93 -2.36
N GLY A 148 2.27 20.91 -1.50
CA GLY A 148 2.11 21.07 -0.05
C GLY A 148 3.01 22.17 0.54
N LYS A 149 4.25 22.27 0.08
CA LYS A 149 5.17 23.32 0.50
C LYS A 149 4.69 24.73 0.10
N LYS A 150 4.08 24.87 -1.07
CA LYS A 150 3.47 26.13 -1.51
C LYS A 150 2.23 26.53 -0.72
N ASP A 151 1.44 25.52 -0.31
CA ASP A 151 0.23 25.70 0.48
C ASP A 151 0.52 25.84 1.98
N ASN A 152 1.80 25.84 2.40
CA ASN A 152 2.24 25.82 3.80
C ASN A 152 1.64 24.67 4.60
N ALA A 153 1.38 23.53 3.95
CA ALA A 153 0.90 22.32 4.60
C ALA A 153 2.04 21.61 5.34
N ASP A 154 1.70 20.93 6.44
CA ASP A 154 2.68 20.19 7.25
C ASP A 154 2.70 18.68 6.98
N TRP A 155 1.85 18.20 6.08
CA TRP A 155 1.85 16.80 5.66
C TRP A 155 3.06 16.46 4.79
N ARG A 156 3.47 15.20 4.84
CA ARG A 156 4.62 14.69 4.10
C ARG A 156 4.18 13.75 2.98
N VAL A 157 5.03 13.62 1.97
CA VAL A 157 4.87 12.65 0.89
C VAL A 157 5.99 11.62 0.99
N TYR A 158 5.60 10.37 1.01
CA TYR A 158 6.50 9.22 1.01
C TYR A 158 6.39 8.50 -0.33
N CYS A 159 7.52 8.17 -0.93
CA CYS A 159 7.57 7.42 -2.18
C CYS A 159 8.40 6.15 -1.98
N VAL A 160 7.82 4.99 -2.30
CA VAL A 160 8.52 3.71 -2.23
C VAL A 160 8.82 3.24 -3.65
N LEU A 161 10.11 3.10 -3.94
CA LEU A 161 10.62 2.65 -5.24
C LEU A 161 11.05 1.18 -5.17
N GLY A 162 11.17 0.57 -6.34
CA GLY A 162 11.89 -0.68 -6.52
C GLY A 162 13.38 -0.41 -6.75
N ASP A 163 14.22 -1.40 -6.44
CA ASP A 163 15.66 -1.33 -6.70
C ASP A 163 15.95 -1.20 -8.20
N GLY A 164 15.42 -2.12 -9.03
CA GLY A 164 15.55 -2.03 -10.48
C GLY A 164 14.84 -0.82 -11.10
N GLU A 165 13.81 -0.29 -10.45
CA GLU A 165 13.16 0.97 -10.86
C GLU A 165 14.13 2.16 -10.78
N CYS A 166 15.10 2.12 -9.88
CA CYS A 166 16.10 3.18 -9.75
C CYS A 166 17.07 3.27 -10.95
N ASP A 167 17.02 2.35 -11.89
CA ASP A 167 17.73 2.43 -13.17
C ASP A 167 17.00 3.32 -14.20
N GLU A 168 15.75 3.72 -13.92
CA GLU A 168 15.02 4.65 -14.76
C GLU A 168 15.57 6.08 -14.62
N GLY A 169 15.88 6.74 -15.76
CA GLY A 169 16.41 8.11 -15.79
C GLY A 169 15.48 9.11 -15.08
N SER A 170 14.18 8.96 -15.20
CA SER A 170 13.18 9.82 -14.56
C SER A 170 13.24 9.82 -13.02
N VAL A 171 13.74 8.75 -12.40
CA VAL A 171 13.98 8.70 -10.95
C VAL A 171 15.05 9.70 -10.56
N TRP A 172 16.16 9.74 -11.31
CA TRP A 172 17.27 10.68 -11.04
C TRP A 172 16.93 12.12 -11.39
N GLU A 173 16.18 12.36 -12.47
CA GLU A 173 15.62 13.66 -12.80
C GLU A 173 14.76 14.21 -11.68
N ALA A 174 13.84 13.38 -11.15
CA ALA A 174 12.99 13.76 -10.02
C ALA A 174 13.79 14.00 -8.74
N ALA A 175 14.81 13.17 -8.46
CA ALA A 175 15.66 13.32 -7.29
C ALA A 175 16.45 14.63 -7.33
N LEU A 176 16.99 14.99 -8.50
CA LEU A 176 17.69 16.26 -8.71
C LEU A 176 16.74 17.47 -8.55
N GLN A 177 15.50 17.35 -9.02
CA GLN A 177 14.50 18.42 -8.90
C GLN A 177 13.99 18.60 -7.45
N ALA A 178 14.01 17.54 -6.64
CA ALA A 178 13.54 17.58 -5.26
C ALA A 178 14.53 18.18 -4.26
N HIS A 179 15.76 18.47 -4.70
CA HIS A 179 16.81 19.13 -3.92
C HIS A 179 16.51 20.62 -3.85
#